data_521fba98057eadd034faca87a606d822
#
_entry.id   521fba98057eadd034faca87a606d822
#
_cell.length_a   1.000
_cell.length_b   1.000
_cell.length_c   1.000
_cell.angle_alpha   90.00
_cell.angle_beta   90.00
_cell.angle_gamma   90.00
#
_symmetry.space_group_name_H-M   'P 1'
#
loop_
_entity.id
_entity.type
_entity.pdbx_description
1 polymer ?
#
loop_
_entity_poly.entity_id
_entity_poly.type
_entity_poly.pdbx_seq_one_letter_code
_entity_poly.pdbx_strand_id
1 'polypeptide(L)'
;MDIVNDHLAVKARLLTPTDNGFLLLAAEIGGWAGPFPLPARPRSRVLAQIGPLCSRLARRDDVAEATAFSAVLRPPGEGSRLLHRAGVRPARYDIVVLIRTGGVADLEALRTDPARLELVALLENTGRHVHITAASNPARIADVDHNADSWFLFNYFYCRDRQTVFDVWQYTAGWFQRKTALPDSALMQPLTGEPDDYSLINHASWPSLRTFLPSLLFRPTFRSFVLANFSANEIAAQPIIYRRLR
;
A
#
# COMPACT_ATOMS: atom_id res chain seq x y z
N MET A 1 4.24 22.47 -5.04
CA MET A 1 5.06 21.29 -5.40
C MET A 1 6.38 21.73 -6.00
N ASP A 2 7.48 21.23 -5.45
CA ASP A 2 8.84 21.52 -5.93
C ASP A 2 9.47 20.23 -6.47
N ILE A 3 10.02 20.28 -7.68
CA ILE A 3 10.71 19.12 -8.27
C ILE A 3 12.22 19.34 -8.21
N VAL A 4 12.85 18.56 -7.34
CA VAL A 4 14.31 18.55 -7.18
C VAL A 4 14.93 17.68 -8.27
N ASN A 5 16.03 18.16 -8.89
CA ASN A 5 16.70 17.50 -10.01
C ASN A 5 15.73 17.22 -11.18
N ASP A 6 15.06 18.26 -11.64
CA ASP A 6 14.01 18.26 -12.66
C ASP A 6 14.42 17.60 -13.98
N HIS A 7 15.71 17.65 -14.34
CA HIS A 7 16.27 16.94 -15.50
C HIS A 7 16.07 15.40 -15.44
N LEU A 8 15.75 14.85 -14.27
CA LEU A 8 15.37 13.44 -14.06
C LEU A 8 13.85 13.25 -14.10
N ALA A 9 13.08 14.34 -14.08
CA ALA A 9 11.63 14.31 -13.92
C ALA A 9 10.95 13.84 -15.21
N VAL A 10 10.45 12.62 -15.19
CA VAL A 10 9.56 12.08 -16.23
C VAL A 10 8.37 11.45 -15.55
N LYS A 11 7.18 11.89 -15.89
CA LYS A 11 5.95 11.34 -15.34
C LYS A 11 5.77 9.88 -15.76
N ALA A 12 5.14 9.12 -14.88
CA ALA A 12 4.72 7.76 -15.19
C ALA A 12 3.73 7.75 -16.36
N ARG A 13 3.79 6.70 -17.17
CA ARG A 13 2.75 6.41 -18.15
C ARG A 13 1.58 5.78 -17.40
N LEU A 14 0.46 6.49 -17.35
CA LEU A 14 -0.73 6.08 -16.63
C LEU A 14 -1.81 5.59 -17.59
N LEU A 15 -2.56 4.60 -17.15
CA LEU A 15 -3.83 4.19 -17.74
C LEU A 15 -4.97 5.02 -17.13
N THR A 16 -6.12 4.99 -17.78
CA THR A 16 -7.37 5.56 -17.22
C THR A 16 -7.64 4.95 -15.85
N PRO A 17 -7.97 5.76 -14.82
CA PRO A 17 -8.42 5.27 -13.53
C PRO A 17 -9.58 4.28 -13.67
N THR A 18 -9.76 3.41 -12.68
CA THR A 18 -10.91 2.51 -12.62
C THR A 18 -11.95 3.05 -11.64
N ASP A 19 -13.21 2.65 -11.85
CA ASP A 19 -14.30 2.94 -10.89
C ASP A 19 -14.25 2.00 -9.67
N ASN A 20 -13.30 1.08 -9.61
CA ASN A 20 -13.18 0.11 -8.54
C ASN A 20 -13.09 0.78 -7.17
N GLY A 21 -13.80 0.22 -6.22
CA GLY A 21 -13.61 0.49 -4.80
C GLY A 21 -12.54 -0.43 -4.21
N PHE A 22 -11.84 0.08 -3.21
CA PHE A 22 -10.85 -0.67 -2.45
C PHE A 22 -11.16 -0.57 -0.96
N LEU A 23 -11.21 -1.70 -0.27
CA LEU A 23 -11.21 -1.74 1.18
C LEU A 23 -9.90 -2.36 1.64
N LEU A 24 -9.05 -1.55 2.26
CA LEU A 24 -7.78 -1.97 2.85
C LEU A 24 -7.96 -2.21 4.35
N LEU A 25 -7.57 -3.40 4.82
CA LEU A 25 -7.45 -3.73 6.23
C LEU A 25 -5.99 -4.07 6.50
N ALA A 26 -5.29 -3.21 7.23
CA ALA A 26 -3.87 -3.36 7.54
C ALA A 26 -3.68 -3.51 9.04
N ALA A 27 -2.96 -4.53 9.50
CA ALA A 27 -2.78 -4.82 10.92
C ALA A 27 -1.31 -5.02 11.31
N GLU A 28 -0.92 -4.47 12.44
CA GLU A 28 0.32 -4.80 13.15
C GLU A 28 -0.01 -5.86 14.22
N ILE A 29 0.31 -7.12 13.97
CA ILE A 29 0.03 -8.25 14.85
C ILE A 29 1.30 -8.73 15.57
N GLY A 30 2.34 -8.96 14.78
CA GLY A 30 3.66 -9.35 15.27
C GLY A 30 4.50 -8.16 15.72
N GLY A 31 5.80 -8.38 15.81
CA GLY A 31 6.79 -7.34 16.01
C GLY A 31 7.73 -7.27 14.81
N TRP A 32 8.70 -6.35 14.90
CA TRP A 32 9.73 -6.16 13.88
C TRP A 32 11.11 -6.20 14.49
N ALA A 33 12.01 -6.97 13.91
CA ALA A 33 13.45 -6.93 14.18
C ALA A 33 14.13 -6.15 13.04
N GLY A 34 14.35 -4.85 13.26
CA GLY A 34 14.80 -3.96 12.19
C GLY A 34 13.78 -3.95 11.03
N PRO A 35 14.21 -4.32 9.80
CA PRO A 35 13.32 -4.35 8.63
C PRO A 35 12.51 -5.65 8.49
N PHE A 36 12.73 -6.66 9.32
CA PHE A 36 12.11 -7.98 9.17
C PHE A 36 10.98 -8.20 10.20
N PRO A 37 9.83 -8.75 9.77
CA PRO A 37 8.77 -9.11 10.71
C PRO A 37 9.22 -10.31 11.56
N LEU A 38 8.94 -10.24 12.87
CA LEU A 38 9.23 -11.33 13.76
C LEU A 38 8.23 -12.49 13.58
N PRO A 39 8.69 -13.73 13.65
CA PRO A 39 7.78 -14.87 13.78
C PRO A 39 7.00 -14.76 15.09
N ALA A 40 5.69 -14.83 15.03
CA ALA A 40 4.83 -14.75 16.20
C ALA A 40 3.65 -15.71 16.08
N ARG A 41 3.35 -16.45 17.15
CA ARG A 41 2.21 -17.38 17.17
C ARG A 41 0.86 -16.71 16.87
N PRO A 42 0.55 -15.50 17.40
CA PRO A 42 -0.68 -14.79 17.04
C PRO A 42 -0.77 -14.53 15.54
N ARG A 43 0.32 -14.07 14.91
CA ARG A 43 0.38 -13.79 13.47
C ARG A 43 0.08 -15.06 12.65
N SER A 44 0.69 -16.20 12.98
CA SER A 44 0.44 -17.46 12.27
C SER A 44 -1.01 -17.93 12.39
N ARG A 45 -1.64 -17.75 13.55
CA ARG A 45 -3.06 -18.07 13.76
C ARG A 45 -3.97 -17.20 12.94
N VAL A 46 -3.72 -15.89 12.89
CA VAL A 46 -4.48 -14.94 12.08
C VAL A 46 -4.36 -15.28 10.60
N LEU A 47 -3.15 -15.56 10.12
CA LEU A 47 -2.92 -15.93 8.71
C LEU A 47 -3.72 -17.18 8.31
N ALA A 48 -3.84 -18.18 9.20
CA ALA A 48 -4.61 -19.39 8.93
C ALA A 48 -6.14 -19.12 8.85
N GLN A 49 -6.65 -18.09 9.53
CA GLN A 49 -8.07 -17.75 9.55
C GLN A 49 -8.48 -16.77 8.45
N ILE A 50 -7.56 -15.93 7.97
CA ILE A 50 -7.85 -14.93 6.94
C ILE A 50 -8.23 -15.57 5.60
N GLY A 51 -7.55 -16.64 5.16
CA GLY A 51 -7.79 -17.28 3.87
C GLY A 51 -9.25 -17.67 3.63
N PRO A 52 -9.89 -18.43 4.56
CA PRO A 52 -11.31 -18.75 4.47
C PRO A 52 -12.23 -17.51 4.41
N LEU A 53 -11.91 -16.44 5.14
CA LEU A 53 -12.69 -15.20 5.12
C LEU A 53 -12.56 -14.46 3.80
N CYS A 54 -11.36 -14.34 3.26
CA CYS A 54 -11.15 -13.80 1.91
C CYS A 54 -11.91 -14.62 0.85
N SER A 55 -11.90 -15.95 0.97
CA SER A 55 -12.64 -16.82 0.04
C SER A 55 -14.16 -16.63 0.15
N ARG A 56 -14.70 -16.34 1.31
CA ARG A 56 -16.13 -16.02 1.50
C ARG A 56 -16.46 -14.68 0.86
N LEU A 57 -15.64 -13.66 1.06
CA LEU A 57 -15.79 -12.33 0.46
C LEU A 57 -15.71 -12.39 -1.07
N ALA A 58 -14.73 -13.12 -1.61
CA ALA A 58 -14.54 -13.25 -3.05
C ALA A 58 -15.68 -14.00 -3.79
N ARG A 59 -16.63 -14.64 -3.06
CA ARG A 59 -17.84 -15.26 -3.67
C ARG A 59 -19.00 -14.30 -3.84
N ARG A 60 -18.88 -13.07 -3.40
CA ARG A 60 -19.91 -12.04 -3.60
C ARG A 60 -19.81 -11.50 -5.03
N ASP A 61 -20.92 -11.20 -5.64
CA ASP A 61 -21.00 -10.67 -7.00
C ASP A 61 -20.43 -9.24 -7.11
N ASP A 62 -20.48 -8.46 -6.01
CA ASP A 62 -19.96 -7.10 -5.93
C ASP A 62 -18.46 -7.04 -5.55
N VAL A 63 -17.84 -8.17 -5.24
CA VAL A 63 -16.42 -8.28 -4.91
C VAL A 63 -15.64 -8.88 -6.07
N ALA A 64 -14.82 -8.07 -6.71
CA ALA A 64 -13.95 -8.55 -7.79
C ALA A 64 -12.79 -9.41 -7.27
N GLU A 65 -12.30 -9.10 -6.06
CA GLU A 65 -11.17 -9.81 -5.45
C GLU A 65 -11.07 -9.53 -3.95
N ALA A 66 -10.62 -10.54 -3.17
CA ALA A 66 -10.25 -10.40 -1.77
C ALA A 66 -8.94 -11.16 -1.53
N THR A 67 -7.85 -10.42 -1.34
CA THR A 67 -6.48 -10.98 -1.26
C THR A 67 -5.79 -10.57 0.02
N ALA A 68 -5.14 -11.54 0.67
CA ALA A 68 -4.36 -11.32 1.87
C ALA A 68 -2.86 -11.36 1.59
N PHE A 69 -2.13 -10.53 2.32
CA PHE A 69 -0.68 -10.35 2.18
C PHE A 69 0.00 -10.43 3.54
N SER A 70 1.18 -11.02 3.56
CA SER A 70 2.03 -11.13 4.73
C SER A 70 3.35 -10.40 4.47
N ALA A 71 3.72 -9.47 5.37
CA ALA A 71 4.94 -8.69 5.22
C ALA A 71 6.19 -9.56 5.30
N VAL A 72 7.17 -9.19 4.49
CA VAL A 72 8.49 -9.84 4.40
C VAL A 72 9.61 -8.87 4.74
N LEU A 73 9.47 -7.61 4.32
CA LEU A 73 10.51 -6.61 4.47
C LEU A 73 9.87 -5.22 4.61
N ARG A 74 10.37 -4.43 5.55
CA ARG A 74 10.05 -3.01 5.70
C ARG A 74 11.30 -2.19 5.44
N PRO A 75 11.52 -1.73 4.20
CA PRO A 75 12.64 -0.84 3.89
C PRO A 75 12.58 0.45 4.72
N PRO A 76 13.68 1.15 4.91
CA PRO A 76 13.65 2.50 5.48
C PRO A 76 12.69 3.40 4.68
N GLY A 77 11.79 4.07 5.39
CA GLY A 77 10.91 5.09 4.82
C GLY A 77 11.54 6.48 4.85
N GLU A 78 10.85 7.45 4.26
CA GLU A 78 11.18 8.87 4.32
C GLU A 78 10.17 9.61 5.20
N GLY A 79 10.57 10.75 5.80
CA GLY A 79 9.65 11.67 6.49
C GLY A 79 9.24 11.23 7.90
N SER A 80 10.02 10.40 8.61
CA SER A 80 9.68 9.96 9.98
C SER A 80 9.49 11.12 10.97
N ARG A 81 10.26 12.23 10.83
CA ARG A 81 10.09 13.45 11.64
C ARG A 81 8.78 14.18 11.34
N LEU A 82 8.34 14.15 10.07
CA LEU A 82 7.06 14.73 9.67
C LEU A 82 5.90 13.97 10.32
N LEU A 83 5.91 12.64 10.28
CA LEU A 83 4.90 11.81 10.93
C LEU A 83 4.82 12.09 12.43
N HIS A 84 5.97 12.15 13.10
CA HIS A 84 6.01 12.46 14.53
C HIS A 84 5.40 13.83 14.84
N ARG A 85 5.72 14.88 14.04
CA ARG A 85 5.13 16.22 14.20
C ARG A 85 3.62 16.25 13.93
N ALA A 86 3.17 15.41 13.02
CA ALA A 86 1.75 15.31 12.65
C ALA A 86 0.94 14.42 13.59
N GLY A 87 1.58 13.71 14.52
CA GLY A 87 0.91 12.73 15.37
C GLY A 87 0.48 11.46 14.63
N VAL A 88 0.98 11.26 13.41
CA VAL A 88 0.65 10.09 12.58
C VAL A 88 1.56 8.92 12.94
N ARG A 89 0.94 7.77 13.19
CA ARG A 89 1.67 6.56 13.51
C ARG A 89 2.41 6.02 12.28
N PRO A 90 3.71 5.67 12.40
CA PRO A 90 4.43 4.99 11.32
C PRO A 90 3.78 3.65 10.94
N ALA A 91 3.67 3.38 9.63
CA ALA A 91 3.17 2.11 9.13
C ALA A 91 4.08 0.94 9.54
N ARG A 92 3.49 -0.05 10.22
CA ARG A 92 4.16 -1.26 10.71
C ARG A 92 3.30 -2.51 10.50
N TYR A 93 2.45 -2.46 9.50
CA TYR A 93 1.47 -3.53 9.24
C TYR A 93 2.18 -4.76 8.69
N ASP A 94 2.10 -5.87 9.41
CA ASP A 94 2.69 -7.14 8.99
C ASP A 94 1.68 -8.08 8.32
N ILE A 95 0.39 -7.71 8.35
CA ILE A 95 -0.68 -8.34 7.58
C ILE A 95 -1.50 -7.25 6.90
N VAL A 96 -1.85 -7.49 5.63
CA VAL A 96 -2.79 -6.66 4.86
C VAL A 96 -3.81 -7.57 4.19
N VAL A 97 -5.08 -7.16 4.22
CA VAL A 97 -6.12 -7.69 3.34
C VAL A 97 -6.61 -6.56 2.45
N LEU A 98 -6.59 -6.78 1.15
CA LEU A 98 -7.13 -5.86 0.16
C LEU A 98 -8.35 -6.51 -0.50
N ILE A 99 -9.49 -5.83 -0.41
CA ILE A 99 -10.72 -6.21 -1.08
C ILE A 99 -10.97 -5.18 -2.18
N ARG A 100 -11.14 -5.64 -3.41
CA ARG A 100 -11.48 -4.82 -4.57
C ARG A 100 -12.91 -5.11 -4.98
N THR A 101 -13.72 -4.07 -5.12
CA THR A 101 -15.11 -4.15 -5.59
C THR A 101 -15.24 -3.70 -7.04
N GLY A 102 -16.35 -4.00 -7.67
CA GLY A 102 -16.69 -3.55 -9.02
C GLY A 102 -16.78 -2.03 -9.13
N GLY A 103 -17.30 -1.38 -8.10
CA GLY A 103 -17.42 0.08 -7.99
C GLY A 103 -17.21 0.57 -6.57
N VAL A 104 -16.95 1.88 -6.42
CA VAL A 104 -16.85 2.53 -5.09
C VAL A 104 -18.15 2.41 -4.30
N ALA A 105 -19.30 2.45 -4.97
CA ALA A 105 -20.62 2.31 -4.32
C ALA A 105 -20.80 0.95 -3.62
N ASP A 106 -20.18 -0.11 -4.14
CA ASP A 106 -20.28 -1.46 -3.62
C ASP A 106 -19.61 -1.62 -2.23
N LEU A 107 -18.69 -0.69 -1.88
CA LEU A 107 -18.02 -0.69 -0.57
C LEU A 107 -19.00 -0.52 0.59
N GLU A 108 -20.14 0.16 0.38
CA GLU A 108 -21.14 0.33 1.43
C GLU A 108 -21.78 -1.01 1.82
N ALA A 109 -22.07 -1.87 0.84
CA ALA A 109 -22.60 -3.21 1.10
C ALA A 109 -21.66 -4.11 1.91
N LEU A 110 -20.35 -3.86 1.83
CA LEU A 110 -19.36 -4.59 2.64
C LEU A 110 -19.38 -4.19 4.11
N ARG A 111 -19.86 -3.00 4.47
CA ARG A 111 -19.83 -2.52 5.87
C ARG A 111 -20.55 -3.46 6.83
N THR A 112 -21.62 -4.09 6.38
CA THR A 112 -22.46 -5.00 7.19
C THR A 112 -22.26 -6.48 6.84
N ASP A 113 -21.33 -6.81 5.92
CA ASP A 113 -21.08 -8.19 5.53
C ASP A 113 -20.51 -9.02 6.70
N PRO A 114 -21.08 -10.19 7.03
CA PRO A 114 -20.63 -11.00 8.16
C PRO A 114 -19.16 -11.44 8.06
N ALA A 115 -18.68 -11.80 6.87
CA ALA A 115 -17.28 -12.22 6.69
C ALA A 115 -16.31 -11.04 6.88
N ARG A 116 -16.69 -9.83 6.42
CA ARG A 116 -15.94 -8.61 6.68
C ARG A 116 -15.93 -8.26 8.17
N LEU A 117 -17.05 -8.34 8.86
CA LEU A 117 -17.14 -8.08 10.31
C LEU A 117 -16.29 -9.07 11.11
N GLU A 118 -16.34 -10.36 10.75
CA GLU A 118 -15.51 -11.40 11.35
C GLU A 118 -14.00 -11.13 11.12
N LEU A 119 -13.62 -10.70 9.90
CA LEU A 119 -12.25 -10.33 9.56
C LEU A 119 -11.76 -9.13 10.38
N VAL A 120 -12.57 -8.08 10.50
CA VAL A 120 -12.25 -6.91 11.31
C VAL A 120 -12.07 -7.31 12.77
N ALA A 121 -13.02 -8.05 13.35
CA ALA A 121 -12.94 -8.52 14.74
C ALA A 121 -11.69 -9.39 14.97
N LEU A 122 -11.33 -10.26 14.02
CA LEU A 122 -10.11 -11.06 14.09
C LEU A 122 -8.85 -10.19 14.18
N LEU A 123 -8.77 -9.16 13.32
CA LEU A 123 -7.61 -8.26 13.27
C LEU A 123 -7.56 -7.36 14.52
N GLU A 124 -8.68 -6.79 14.95
CA GLU A 124 -8.75 -5.89 16.11
C GLU A 124 -8.47 -6.62 17.42
N ASN A 125 -9.00 -7.85 17.60
CA ASN A 125 -8.76 -8.64 18.81
C ASN A 125 -7.31 -9.17 18.93
N THR A 126 -6.57 -9.22 17.82
CA THR A 126 -5.22 -9.79 17.81
C THR A 126 -4.15 -8.72 17.56
N GLY A 127 -4.51 -7.66 16.82
CA GLY A 127 -3.61 -6.62 16.40
C GLY A 127 -3.29 -5.60 17.49
N ARG A 128 -2.06 -5.13 17.50
CA ARG A 128 -1.64 -3.98 18.31
C ARG A 128 -2.14 -2.66 17.74
N HIS A 129 -2.34 -2.65 16.44
CA HIS A 129 -2.87 -1.52 15.68
C HIS A 129 -3.48 -2.03 14.38
N VAL A 130 -4.67 -1.52 14.06
CA VAL A 130 -5.39 -1.83 12.83
C VAL A 130 -5.74 -0.52 12.15
N HIS A 131 -5.50 -0.45 10.84
CA HIS A 131 -5.92 0.64 9.98
C HIS A 131 -6.86 0.08 8.92
N ILE A 132 -8.07 0.60 8.87
CA ILE A 132 -9.10 0.20 7.90
C ILE A 132 -9.48 1.44 7.13
N THR A 133 -9.45 1.38 5.80
CA THR A 133 -9.84 2.49 4.95
C THR A 133 -10.50 2.01 3.67
N ALA A 134 -11.59 2.66 3.31
CA ALA A 134 -12.21 2.55 2.00
C ALA A 134 -11.60 3.61 1.07
N ALA A 135 -11.31 3.25 -0.15
CA ALA A 135 -10.59 4.09 -1.09
C ALA A 135 -11.10 3.95 -2.53
N SER A 136 -10.87 4.98 -3.33
CA SER A 136 -11.03 4.99 -4.79
C SER A 136 -9.67 4.90 -5.50
N ASN A 137 -9.68 4.69 -6.81
CA ASN A 137 -8.48 4.67 -7.65
C ASN A 137 -8.33 5.98 -8.44
N PRO A 138 -7.52 6.95 -7.99
CA PRO A 138 -7.28 8.18 -8.74
C PRO A 138 -6.31 8.01 -9.91
N ALA A 139 -5.43 6.99 -9.87
CA ALA A 139 -4.45 6.73 -10.92
C ALA A 139 -3.90 5.31 -10.85
N ARG A 140 -3.50 4.78 -12.02
CA ARG A 140 -2.81 3.50 -12.12
C ARG A 140 -1.83 3.46 -13.30
N ILE A 141 -0.78 2.66 -13.16
CA ILE A 141 0.10 2.27 -14.27
C ILE A 141 -0.54 1.10 -15.01
N ALA A 142 -0.92 0.06 -14.27
CA ALA A 142 -1.73 -1.08 -14.69
C ALA A 142 -2.36 -1.68 -13.43
N ASP A 143 -3.32 -2.60 -13.59
CA ASP A 143 -3.87 -3.38 -12.49
C ASP A 143 -2.80 -4.31 -11.93
N VAL A 144 -2.71 -4.38 -10.60
CA VAL A 144 -1.77 -5.28 -9.93
C VAL A 144 -2.30 -6.71 -10.03
N ASP A 145 -1.53 -7.59 -10.66
CA ASP A 145 -1.89 -9.00 -10.80
C ASP A 145 -1.52 -9.78 -9.52
N HIS A 146 -2.53 -10.07 -8.71
CA HIS A 146 -2.34 -10.85 -7.49
C HIS A 146 -2.19 -12.35 -7.76
N ASN A 147 -2.47 -12.85 -8.96
CA ASN A 147 -2.28 -14.27 -9.29
C ASN A 147 -0.82 -14.59 -9.64
N ALA A 148 -0.04 -13.59 -10.04
CA ALA A 148 1.37 -13.74 -10.27
C ALA A 148 2.14 -14.02 -8.97
N ASP A 149 3.22 -14.78 -9.06
CA ASP A 149 4.15 -15.02 -7.93
C ASP A 149 5.10 -13.82 -7.78
N SER A 150 4.53 -12.68 -7.37
CA SER A 150 5.20 -11.38 -7.30
C SER A 150 5.54 -10.97 -5.88
N TRP A 151 6.39 -9.97 -5.78
CA TRP A 151 6.66 -9.20 -4.56
C TRP A 151 5.79 -7.96 -4.61
N PHE A 152 4.96 -7.78 -3.59
CA PHE A 152 3.97 -6.71 -3.52
C PHE A 152 4.44 -5.60 -2.60
N LEU A 153 4.20 -4.36 -3.00
CA LEU A 153 4.45 -3.16 -2.20
C LEU A 153 3.11 -2.57 -1.76
N PHE A 154 3.02 -2.20 -0.49
CA PHE A 154 2.14 -1.13 -0.06
C PHE A 154 3.01 -0.01 0.48
N ASN A 155 2.88 1.19 -0.10
CA ASN A 155 3.59 2.38 0.36
C ASN A 155 2.57 3.39 0.87
N TYR A 156 2.64 3.68 2.16
CA TYR A 156 1.72 4.57 2.85
C TYR A 156 2.29 5.97 2.84
N PHE A 157 1.60 6.89 2.19
CA PHE A 157 2.01 8.28 2.07
C PHE A 157 1.22 9.18 3.01
N TYR A 158 1.93 10.03 3.74
CA TYR A 158 1.35 11.14 4.48
C TYR A 158 1.86 12.46 3.93
N CYS A 159 0.94 13.37 3.65
CA CYS A 159 1.18 14.77 3.31
C CYS A 159 -0.07 15.56 3.70
N ARG A 160 0.09 16.81 4.11
CA ARG A 160 -1.06 17.68 4.43
C ARG A 160 -1.88 17.99 3.20
N ASP A 161 -1.22 18.19 2.07
CA ASP A 161 -1.87 18.41 0.77
C ASP A 161 -1.82 17.14 -0.08
N ARG A 162 -2.99 16.52 -0.27
CA ARG A 162 -3.17 15.30 -1.05
C ARG A 162 -2.77 15.48 -2.51
N GLN A 163 -3.02 16.66 -3.08
CA GLN A 163 -2.66 16.94 -4.48
C GLN A 163 -1.14 16.95 -4.67
N THR A 164 -0.42 17.53 -3.73
CA THR A 164 1.06 17.52 -3.77
C THR A 164 1.63 16.11 -3.78
N VAL A 165 1.11 15.20 -2.94
CA VAL A 165 1.63 13.82 -2.94
C VAL A 165 1.27 13.10 -4.23
N PHE A 166 0.08 13.33 -4.79
CA PHE A 166 -0.33 12.77 -6.07
C PHE A 166 0.61 13.22 -7.21
N ASP A 167 0.89 14.51 -7.29
CA ASP A 167 1.75 15.07 -8.33
C ASP A 167 3.20 14.59 -8.22
N VAL A 168 3.77 14.55 -7.02
CA VAL A 168 5.13 14.03 -6.80
C VAL A 168 5.18 12.53 -7.09
N TRP A 169 4.12 11.77 -6.74
CA TRP A 169 4.04 10.36 -7.04
C TRP A 169 4.14 10.08 -8.54
N GLN A 170 3.53 10.88 -9.40
CA GLN A 170 3.61 10.69 -10.85
C GLN A 170 5.06 10.68 -11.35
N TYR A 171 5.93 11.55 -10.82
CA TYR A 171 7.33 11.62 -11.22
C TYR A 171 8.17 10.49 -10.59
N THR A 172 7.93 10.20 -9.33
CA THR A 172 8.65 9.09 -8.66
C THR A 172 8.25 7.74 -9.25
N ALA A 173 6.98 7.51 -9.54
CA ALA A 173 6.51 6.32 -10.27
C ALA A 173 7.13 6.21 -11.67
N GLY A 174 7.29 7.33 -12.39
CA GLY A 174 8.01 7.39 -13.66
C GLY A 174 9.48 7.01 -13.53
N TRP A 175 10.14 7.38 -12.42
CA TRP A 175 11.48 6.90 -12.11
C TRP A 175 11.48 5.38 -11.92
N PHE A 176 10.53 4.83 -11.15
CA PHE A 176 10.42 3.39 -10.92
C PHE A 176 10.15 2.63 -12.23
N GLN A 177 9.26 3.10 -13.10
CA GLN A 177 9.02 2.48 -14.41
C GLN A 177 10.32 2.36 -15.23
N ARG A 178 11.13 3.43 -15.27
CA ARG A 178 12.34 3.46 -16.08
C ARG A 178 13.53 2.74 -15.47
N LYS A 179 13.63 2.70 -14.14
CA LYS A 179 14.82 2.20 -13.44
C LYS A 179 14.64 0.83 -12.81
N THR A 180 13.41 0.39 -12.62
CA THR A 180 13.08 -0.89 -12.00
C THR A 180 12.11 -1.73 -12.85
N ALA A 181 11.81 -1.27 -14.08
CA ALA A 181 10.80 -1.91 -14.93
C ALA A 181 9.48 -2.21 -14.19
N LEU A 182 9.01 -1.23 -13.39
CA LEU A 182 7.75 -1.33 -12.65
C LEU A 182 6.60 -1.65 -13.61
N PRO A 183 5.97 -2.86 -13.53
CA PRO A 183 4.98 -3.27 -14.52
C PRO A 183 3.60 -2.73 -14.20
N ASP A 184 3.26 -2.66 -12.92
CA ASP A 184 1.93 -2.31 -12.43
C ASP A 184 2.00 -1.48 -11.15
N SER A 185 1.00 -0.65 -10.97
CA SER A 185 0.79 0.12 -9.74
C SER A 185 -0.59 0.74 -9.75
N ALA A 186 -1.30 0.63 -8.64
CA ALA A 186 -2.60 1.26 -8.40
C ALA A 186 -2.51 2.17 -7.17
N LEU A 187 -2.92 3.42 -7.34
CA LEU A 187 -3.04 4.36 -6.23
C LEU A 187 -4.42 4.18 -5.58
N MET A 188 -4.45 4.21 -4.26
CA MET A 188 -5.66 4.20 -3.45
C MET A 188 -5.76 5.52 -2.69
N GLN A 189 -6.85 6.24 -2.92
CA GLN A 189 -7.17 7.48 -2.25
C GLN A 189 -8.30 7.25 -1.25
N PRO A 190 -8.06 7.42 0.07
CA PRO A 190 -9.11 7.31 1.07
C PRO A 190 -10.33 8.18 0.73
N LEU A 191 -11.53 7.61 0.88
CA LEU A 191 -12.79 8.33 0.67
C LEU A 191 -13.01 9.37 1.76
N THR A 192 -13.91 10.29 1.50
CA THR A 192 -14.30 11.30 2.49
C THR A 192 -14.90 10.64 3.74
N GLY A 193 -14.41 11.02 4.92
CA GLY A 193 -14.83 10.43 6.19
C GLY A 193 -14.05 9.20 6.65
N GLU A 194 -13.16 8.68 5.80
CA GLU A 194 -12.21 7.63 6.21
C GLU A 194 -11.04 8.22 7.02
N PRO A 195 -10.29 7.38 7.79
CA PRO A 195 -9.10 7.84 8.52
C PRO A 195 -8.09 8.56 7.60
N ASP A 196 -7.56 9.68 8.06
CA ASP A 196 -6.67 10.57 7.33
C ASP A 196 -5.18 10.39 7.68
N ASP A 197 -4.84 9.30 8.38
CA ASP A 197 -3.44 8.93 8.68
C ASP A 197 -2.56 8.86 7.43
N TYR A 198 -3.16 8.48 6.30
CA TYR A 198 -2.47 8.42 5.01
C TYR A 198 -3.27 9.14 3.93
N SER A 199 -2.59 10.06 3.24
CA SER A 199 -3.20 10.84 2.15
C SER A 199 -3.46 10.00 0.91
N LEU A 200 -2.53 9.09 0.61
CA LEU A 200 -2.59 8.10 -0.47
C LEU A 200 -1.88 6.82 -0.03
N ILE A 201 -2.30 5.68 -0.59
CA ILE A 201 -1.63 4.39 -0.44
C ILE A 201 -1.33 3.87 -1.84
N ASN A 202 -0.07 3.58 -2.14
CA ASN A 202 0.32 3.00 -3.41
C ASN A 202 0.49 1.49 -3.28
N HIS A 203 -0.17 0.73 -4.14
CA HIS A 203 -0.01 -0.70 -4.26
C HIS A 203 0.63 -1.03 -5.60
N ALA A 204 1.68 -1.84 -5.60
CA ALA A 204 2.45 -2.17 -6.80
C ALA A 204 3.06 -3.57 -6.67
N SER A 205 3.53 -4.14 -7.80
CA SER A 205 4.22 -5.42 -7.75
C SER A 205 5.49 -5.46 -8.62
N TRP A 206 6.35 -6.43 -8.33
CA TRP A 206 7.50 -6.80 -9.16
C TRP A 206 7.66 -8.31 -9.19
N PRO A 207 8.08 -8.90 -10.31
CA PRO A 207 8.26 -10.35 -10.42
C PRO A 207 9.38 -10.87 -9.51
N SER A 208 10.35 -10.05 -9.14
CA SER A 208 11.41 -10.45 -8.21
C SER A 208 12.05 -9.25 -7.49
N LEU A 209 12.64 -9.50 -6.30
CA LEU A 209 13.44 -8.49 -5.60
C LEU A 209 14.63 -7.99 -6.45
N ARG A 210 15.19 -8.85 -7.29
CA ARG A 210 16.34 -8.51 -8.16
C ARG A 210 15.99 -7.44 -9.19
N THR A 211 14.70 -7.28 -9.53
CA THR A 211 14.24 -6.30 -10.50
C THR A 211 14.30 -4.88 -9.95
N PHE A 212 13.99 -4.66 -8.67
CA PHE A 212 13.92 -3.30 -8.12
C PHE A 212 14.93 -3.01 -7.00
N LEU A 213 15.26 -3.98 -6.14
CA LEU A 213 16.09 -3.76 -4.97
C LEU A 213 17.48 -3.19 -5.28
N PRO A 214 18.21 -3.67 -6.31
CA PRO A 214 19.51 -3.09 -6.67
C PRO A 214 19.41 -1.62 -7.06
N SER A 215 18.32 -1.21 -7.70
CA SER A 215 18.12 0.21 -8.08
C SER A 215 17.91 1.10 -6.85
N LEU A 216 17.25 0.61 -5.80
CA LEU A 216 17.07 1.34 -4.55
C LEU A 216 18.37 1.45 -3.74
N LEU A 217 19.18 0.41 -3.76
CA LEU A 217 20.42 0.35 -2.97
C LEU A 217 21.59 1.08 -3.64
N PHE A 218 21.76 0.92 -4.94
CA PHE A 218 22.99 1.28 -5.64
C PHE A 218 22.85 2.43 -6.64
N ARG A 219 21.61 2.86 -7.01
CA ARG A 219 21.45 4.01 -7.90
C ARG A 219 21.41 5.32 -7.10
N PRO A 220 22.38 6.24 -7.30
CA PRO A 220 22.38 7.53 -6.62
C PRO A 220 21.09 8.32 -6.84
N THR A 221 20.49 8.18 -8.03
CA THR A 221 19.25 8.88 -8.41
C THR A 221 18.02 8.46 -7.57
N PHE A 222 18.04 7.31 -6.91
CA PHE A 222 16.99 6.98 -5.93
C PHE A 222 16.99 7.98 -4.78
N ARG A 223 18.16 8.29 -4.23
CA ARG A 223 18.29 9.26 -3.14
C ARG A 223 18.13 10.69 -3.62
N SER A 224 18.86 11.07 -4.69
CA SER A 224 18.89 12.46 -5.15
C SER A 224 17.63 12.89 -5.90
N PHE A 225 16.80 11.96 -6.37
CA PHE A 225 15.53 12.28 -7.02
C PHE A 225 14.34 11.79 -6.21
N VAL A 226 14.18 10.47 -5.96
CA VAL A 226 12.96 9.94 -5.33
C VAL A 226 12.82 10.45 -3.89
N LEU A 227 13.82 10.20 -3.03
CA LEU A 227 13.75 10.60 -1.63
C LEU A 227 13.84 12.12 -1.48
N ALA A 228 14.65 12.80 -2.30
CA ALA A 228 14.77 14.26 -2.27
C ALA A 228 13.46 14.96 -2.61
N ASN A 229 12.67 14.45 -3.57
CA ASN A 229 11.36 15.00 -3.89
C ASN A 229 10.33 14.75 -2.80
N PHE A 230 10.34 13.61 -2.12
CA PHE A 230 9.49 13.41 -0.95
C PHE A 230 9.86 14.40 0.16
N SER A 231 11.15 14.55 0.45
CA SER A 231 11.61 15.46 1.50
C SER A 231 11.29 16.93 1.20
N ALA A 232 11.53 17.39 -0.05
CA ALA A 232 11.29 18.78 -0.47
C ALA A 232 9.81 19.17 -0.42
N ASN A 233 8.91 18.22 -0.58
CA ASN A 233 7.46 18.44 -0.58
C ASN A 233 6.78 18.01 0.73
N GLU A 234 7.53 17.81 1.80
CA GLU A 234 7.01 17.34 3.10
C GLU A 234 6.10 16.09 2.96
N ILE A 235 6.56 15.09 2.21
CA ILE A 235 5.88 13.82 2.03
C ILE A 235 6.59 12.76 2.85
N ALA A 236 5.87 12.09 3.74
CA ALA A 236 6.34 10.86 4.35
C ALA A 236 5.94 9.67 3.47
N ALA A 237 6.89 8.78 3.20
CA ALA A 237 6.71 7.57 2.41
C ALA A 237 7.15 6.36 3.23
N GLN A 238 6.26 5.37 3.42
CA GLN A 238 6.48 4.24 4.30
C GLN A 238 6.22 2.93 3.57
N PRO A 239 7.23 2.42 2.82
CA PRO A 239 7.11 1.20 2.05
C PRO A 239 7.17 -0.04 2.93
N ILE A 240 6.31 -1.02 2.64
CA ILE A 240 6.38 -2.38 3.19
C ILE A 240 6.21 -3.36 2.03
N ILE A 241 7.08 -4.36 1.98
CA ILE A 241 7.08 -5.41 0.96
C ILE A 241 6.42 -6.65 1.51
N TYR A 242 5.56 -7.26 0.70
CA TYR A 242 4.73 -8.38 1.07
C TYR A 242 4.85 -9.54 0.08
N ARG A 243 4.41 -10.70 0.54
CA ARG A 243 4.03 -11.84 -0.29
C ARG A 243 2.54 -12.10 -0.11
N ARG A 244 1.87 -12.47 -1.20
CA ARG A 244 0.49 -12.94 -1.15
C ARG A 244 0.42 -14.23 -0.32
N LEU A 245 -0.62 -14.35 0.49
CA LEU A 245 -1.01 -15.61 1.13
C LEU A 245 -1.65 -16.52 0.07
N ARG A 246 -1.19 -17.75 0.03
CA ARG A 246 -1.74 -18.81 -0.83
C ARG A 246 -2.81 -19.60 -0.10
#